data_56fc3ef10521b18320d524cd18518cb3
#
_entry.id   56fc3ef10521b18320d524cd18518cb3
#
_cell.length_a   1.000
_cell.length_b   1.000
_cell.length_c   1.000
_cell.angle_alpha   90.00
_cell.angle_beta   90.00
_cell.angle_gamma   90.00
#
_symmetry.space_group_name_H-M   'P 1'
#
loop_
_entity.id
_entity.type
_entity.pdbx_description
1 polymer ?
#
loop_
_entity_poly.entity_id
_entity_poly.type
_entity_poly.pdbx_seq_one_letter_code
_entity_poly.pdbx_strand_id
1 'polypeptide(L)'
;MRQLLVINPNMSAHVSALLQRHVQGAAGSHVAVRTATARFGAPYIACEASYAVAAHAALDVWAHEIAQPQTAPDAVLIGCFGDPGLMALRESSPVPVTGLAEASFIEAARHGRFAIVTGGERWGPMLQRLAQALGHAHALAGIHTVAPTGAQLAADPEAARALLALSLIHI
;
A
#
# COMPACT_ATOMS: atom_id res chain seq x y z
N MET A 1 21.12 10.72 -8.41
CA MET A 1 20.42 9.44 -8.11
C MET A 1 18.97 9.81 -7.82
N ARG A 2 18.00 9.14 -8.43
CA ARG A 2 16.58 9.44 -8.21
C ARG A 2 16.16 9.06 -6.79
N GLN A 3 15.23 9.84 -6.23
CA GLN A 3 14.76 9.71 -4.86
C GLN A 3 13.30 9.21 -4.86
N LEU A 4 13.04 8.06 -4.25
CA LEU A 4 11.68 7.55 -4.06
C LEU A 4 11.30 7.66 -2.57
N LEU A 5 10.25 8.43 -2.30
CA LEU A 5 9.65 8.45 -0.97
C LEU A 5 8.57 7.36 -0.88
N VAL A 6 8.72 6.46 0.07
CA VAL A 6 7.67 5.51 0.45
C VAL A 6 6.98 6.03 1.70
N ILE A 7 5.69 6.27 1.63
CA ILE A 7 4.88 6.67 2.79
C ILE A 7 4.22 5.43 3.38
N ASN A 8 4.61 5.06 4.59
CA ASN A 8 3.84 4.11 5.38
C ASN A 8 2.73 4.85 6.13
N PRO A 9 1.44 4.68 5.75
CA PRO A 9 0.33 5.43 6.33
C PRO A 9 -0.15 4.88 7.68
N ASN A 10 0.52 3.89 8.25
CA ASN A 10 0.31 3.38 9.60
C ASN A 10 1.52 3.68 10.51
N MET A 11 1.35 3.50 11.83
CA MET A 11 2.37 3.83 12.83
C MET A 11 3.39 2.71 13.10
N SER A 12 3.38 1.62 12.35
CA SER A 12 4.29 0.48 12.59
C SER A 12 5.67 0.72 11.99
N ALA A 13 6.66 0.95 12.84
CA ALA A 13 8.07 1.04 12.43
C ALA A 13 8.56 -0.27 11.78
N HIS A 14 8.03 -1.42 12.21
CA HIS A 14 8.33 -2.72 11.61
C HIS A 14 7.87 -2.79 10.15
N VAL A 15 6.65 -2.32 9.86
CA VAL A 15 6.14 -2.24 8.48
C VAL A 15 6.99 -1.30 7.63
N SER A 16 7.39 -0.15 8.19
CA SER A 16 8.30 0.77 7.48
C SER A 16 9.63 0.13 7.12
N ALA A 17 10.22 -0.64 8.04
CA ALA A 17 11.46 -1.36 7.78
C ALA A 17 11.31 -2.44 6.68
N LEU A 18 10.17 -3.14 6.66
CA LEU A 18 9.83 -4.10 5.60
C LEU A 18 9.69 -3.41 4.24
N LEU A 19 8.92 -2.31 4.19
CA LEU A 19 8.75 -1.50 2.97
C LEU A 19 10.09 -0.99 2.45
N GLN A 20 10.92 -0.40 3.32
CA GLN A 20 12.26 0.08 2.97
C GLN A 20 13.08 -1.02 2.31
N ARG A 21 13.14 -2.18 2.94
CA ARG A 21 13.95 -3.31 2.44
C ARG A 21 13.46 -3.83 1.10
N HIS A 22 12.14 -4.07 0.99
CA HIS A 22 11.58 -4.67 -0.22
C HIS A 22 11.57 -3.70 -1.40
N VAL A 23 11.20 -2.45 -1.17
CA VAL A 23 11.16 -1.44 -2.25
C VAL A 23 12.58 -1.10 -2.70
N GLN A 24 13.55 -0.95 -1.78
CA GLN A 24 14.96 -0.73 -2.16
C GLN A 24 15.52 -1.92 -2.94
N GLY A 25 15.20 -3.15 -2.53
CA GLY A 25 15.62 -4.35 -3.25
C GLY A 25 15.07 -4.43 -4.68
N ALA A 26 13.82 -4.02 -4.87
CA ALA A 26 13.19 -4.00 -6.18
C ALA A 26 13.64 -2.82 -7.07
N ALA A 27 13.89 -1.65 -6.46
CA ALA A 27 14.32 -0.45 -7.17
C ALA A 27 15.79 -0.49 -7.65
N GLY A 28 16.60 -1.36 -7.05
CA GLY A 28 18.02 -1.48 -7.37
C GLY A 28 18.85 -0.27 -6.90
N SER A 29 20.10 -0.20 -7.38
CA SER A 29 21.07 0.82 -6.94
C SER A 29 20.89 2.20 -7.58
N HIS A 30 20.04 2.31 -8.59
CA HIS A 30 19.84 3.56 -9.33
C HIS A 30 18.82 4.51 -8.66
N VAL A 31 18.07 4.01 -7.68
CA VAL A 31 17.06 4.74 -6.94
C VAL A 31 17.37 4.66 -5.45
N ALA A 32 17.47 5.80 -4.81
CA ALA A 32 17.52 5.86 -3.35
C ALA A 32 16.09 5.83 -2.80
N VAL A 33 15.78 4.83 -2.02
CA VAL A 33 14.47 4.69 -1.37
C VAL A 33 14.55 5.21 0.05
N ARG A 34 13.59 6.01 0.44
CA ARG A 34 13.41 6.49 1.81
C ARG A 34 11.99 6.25 2.25
N THR A 35 11.81 5.60 3.39
CA THR A 35 10.48 5.32 3.94
C THR A 35 10.19 6.23 5.13
N ALA A 36 9.06 6.94 5.08
CA ALA A 36 8.55 7.76 6.16
C ALA A 36 7.32 7.08 6.79
N THR A 37 7.26 7.08 8.12
CA THR A 37 6.19 6.46 8.91
C THR A 37 5.18 7.52 9.33
N ALA A 38 3.90 7.21 9.29
CA ALA A 38 2.85 8.07 9.80
C ALA A 38 3.08 8.44 11.28
N ARG A 39 2.85 9.71 11.61
CA ARG A 39 3.08 10.26 12.95
C ARG A 39 1.90 10.02 13.89
N PHE A 40 0.76 9.66 13.36
CA PHE A 40 -0.47 9.34 14.10
C PHE A 40 -1.32 8.32 13.32
N GLY A 41 -2.34 7.77 13.97
CA GLY A 41 -3.25 6.79 13.40
C GLY A 41 -3.16 5.43 14.07
N ALA A 42 -3.50 4.39 13.34
CA ALA A 42 -3.47 3.02 13.85
C ALA A 42 -2.10 2.35 13.57
N PRO A 43 -1.66 1.41 14.40
CA PRO A 43 -0.50 0.55 14.10
C PRO A 43 -0.69 -0.29 12.84
N TYR A 44 -1.94 -0.67 12.55
CA TYR A 44 -2.37 -1.38 11.34
C TYR A 44 -3.71 -0.87 10.86
N ILE A 45 -3.88 -0.73 9.55
CA ILE A 45 -5.12 -0.31 8.91
C ILE A 45 -5.96 -1.57 8.67
N ALA A 46 -7.14 -1.65 9.28
CA ALA A 46 -7.98 -2.86 9.24
C ALA A 46 -9.46 -2.59 9.00
N CYS A 47 -9.88 -1.32 8.89
CA CYS A 47 -11.28 -0.93 8.69
C CYS A 47 -11.38 0.48 8.11
N GLU A 48 -12.57 0.87 7.68
CA GLU A 48 -12.85 2.19 7.10
C GLU A 48 -12.39 3.36 7.98
N ALA A 49 -12.63 3.29 9.30
CA ALA A 49 -12.20 4.36 10.20
C ALA A 49 -10.68 4.52 10.23
N SER A 50 -9.94 3.41 10.38
CA SER A 50 -8.47 3.46 10.32
C SER A 50 -7.96 3.84 8.93
N TYR A 51 -8.67 3.48 7.87
CA TYR A 51 -8.35 3.87 6.50
C TYR A 51 -8.51 5.38 6.27
N ALA A 52 -9.61 5.98 6.75
CA ALA A 52 -9.83 7.42 6.66
C ALA A 52 -8.75 8.22 7.41
N VAL A 53 -8.39 7.77 8.63
CA VAL A 53 -7.31 8.37 9.40
C VAL A 53 -5.96 8.20 8.69
N ALA A 54 -5.70 7.03 8.10
CA ALA A 54 -4.47 6.75 7.35
C ALA A 54 -4.33 7.62 6.10
N ALA A 55 -5.44 7.97 5.43
CA ALA A 55 -5.42 8.91 4.31
C ALA A 55 -4.95 10.30 4.75
N HIS A 56 -5.46 10.82 5.88
CA HIS A 56 -4.98 12.07 6.46
C HIS A 56 -3.51 11.96 6.90
N ALA A 57 -3.12 10.85 7.53
CA ALA A 57 -1.75 10.64 7.97
C ALA A 57 -0.75 10.59 6.80
N ALA A 58 -1.15 10.05 5.65
CA ALA A 58 -0.33 10.07 4.43
C ALA A 58 -0.09 11.51 3.92
N LEU A 59 -1.12 12.35 3.93
CA LEU A 59 -1.01 13.78 3.57
C LEU A 59 -0.14 14.55 4.56
N ASP A 60 -0.25 14.26 5.85
CA ASP A 60 0.57 14.86 6.89
C ASP A 60 2.07 14.51 6.74
N VAL A 61 2.38 13.23 6.45
CA VAL A 61 3.75 12.82 6.13
C VAL A 61 4.25 13.57 4.91
N TRP A 62 3.47 13.63 3.85
CA TRP A 62 3.84 14.36 2.63
C TRP A 62 4.15 15.83 2.91
N ALA A 63 3.27 16.53 3.63
CA ALA A 63 3.46 17.93 3.98
C ALA A 63 4.75 18.17 4.78
N HIS A 64 5.10 17.24 5.69
CA HIS A 64 6.33 17.30 6.46
C HIS A 64 7.57 17.09 5.59
N GLU A 65 7.51 16.15 4.65
CA GLU A 65 8.61 15.78 3.79
C GLU A 65 8.95 16.86 2.75
N ILE A 66 7.92 17.49 2.15
CA ILE A 66 8.13 18.58 1.19
C ILE A 66 8.61 19.88 1.83
N ALA A 67 8.40 20.04 3.14
CA ALA A 67 8.95 21.19 3.88
C ALA A 67 10.48 21.13 4.03
N GLN A 68 11.11 20.03 3.63
CA GLN A 68 12.56 19.82 3.69
C GLN A 68 13.16 19.80 2.27
N PRO A 69 13.56 20.96 1.71
CA PRO A 69 13.97 21.06 0.29
C PRO A 69 15.14 20.15 -0.12
N GLN A 70 16.00 19.77 0.84
CA GLN A 70 17.19 18.96 0.57
C GLN A 70 16.85 17.49 0.30
N THR A 71 15.62 17.06 0.60
CA THR A 71 15.18 15.68 0.48
C THR A 71 13.94 15.51 -0.41
N ALA A 72 13.68 16.50 -1.29
CA ALA A 72 12.54 16.44 -2.20
C ALA A 72 12.60 15.15 -3.05
N PRO A 73 11.55 14.31 -3.03
CA PRO A 73 11.53 13.09 -3.81
C PRO A 73 11.22 13.38 -5.29
N ASP A 74 11.65 12.48 -6.18
CA ASP A 74 11.26 12.47 -7.60
C ASP A 74 9.92 11.73 -7.82
N ALA A 75 9.52 10.87 -6.88
CA ALA A 75 8.25 10.14 -6.90
C ALA A 75 7.85 9.68 -5.49
N VAL A 76 6.56 9.38 -5.33
CA VAL A 76 5.98 8.89 -4.06
C VAL A 76 5.27 7.58 -4.28
N LEU A 77 5.47 6.62 -3.34
CA LEU A 77 4.72 5.38 -3.23
C LEU A 77 4.00 5.34 -1.89
N ILE A 78 2.67 5.13 -1.91
CA ILE A 78 1.92 4.81 -0.70
C ILE A 78 2.10 3.32 -0.39
N GLY A 79 2.78 3.02 0.71
CA GLY A 79 3.17 1.66 1.11
C GLY A 79 2.08 0.91 1.89
N CYS A 80 0.86 0.93 1.38
CA CYS A 80 -0.25 0.18 1.95
C CYS A 80 -1.12 -0.37 0.82
N PHE A 81 -1.46 -1.67 0.89
CA PHE A 81 -2.34 -2.30 -0.10
C PHE A 81 -3.80 -1.90 0.15
N GLY A 82 -4.18 -0.79 -0.44
CA GLY A 82 -5.45 -0.07 -0.26
C GLY A 82 -5.31 1.42 -0.53
N ASP A 83 -4.06 1.91 -0.63
CA ASP A 83 -3.68 3.25 -1.11
C ASP A 83 -4.44 4.40 -0.42
N PRO A 84 -4.47 4.47 0.93
CA PRO A 84 -5.21 5.52 1.62
C PRO A 84 -4.64 6.90 1.29
N GLY A 85 -5.51 7.79 0.82
CA GLY A 85 -5.14 9.16 0.46
C GLY A 85 -4.55 9.33 -0.95
N LEU A 86 -4.47 8.28 -1.77
CA LEU A 86 -3.84 8.32 -3.10
C LEU A 86 -4.33 9.49 -3.97
N MET A 87 -5.63 9.67 -4.11
CA MET A 87 -6.19 10.71 -4.99
C MET A 87 -5.86 12.11 -4.49
N ALA A 88 -6.00 12.34 -3.19
CA ALA A 88 -5.70 13.64 -2.57
C ALA A 88 -4.20 13.96 -2.60
N LEU A 89 -3.37 12.95 -2.39
CA LEU A 89 -1.92 13.12 -2.46
C LEU A 89 -1.47 13.41 -3.90
N ARG A 90 -2.06 12.73 -4.88
CA ARG A 90 -1.80 12.95 -6.31
C ARG A 90 -2.19 14.35 -6.76
N GLU A 91 -3.30 14.89 -6.27
CA GLU A 91 -3.76 16.25 -6.55
C GLU A 91 -2.81 17.29 -5.97
N SER A 92 -2.27 17.07 -4.77
CA SER A 92 -1.44 18.02 -4.03
C SER A 92 0.07 17.89 -4.32
N SER A 93 0.51 16.86 -5.03
CA SER A 93 1.91 16.56 -5.27
C SER A 93 2.39 17.07 -6.63
N PRO A 94 3.53 17.78 -6.71
CA PRO A 94 4.15 18.15 -7.98
C PRO A 94 4.92 16.99 -8.64
N VAL A 95 5.07 15.86 -7.95
CA VAL A 95 5.77 14.67 -8.46
C VAL A 95 4.80 13.50 -8.60
N PRO A 96 5.11 12.51 -9.44
CA PRO A 96 4.26 11.32 -9.60
C PRO A 96 4.00 10.60 -8.28
N VAL A 97 2.73 10.22 -8.06
CA VAL A 97 2.29 9.44 -6.90
C VAL A 97 1.59 8.18 -7.37
N THR A 98 1.97 7.06 -6.81
CA THR A 98 1.27 5.77 -6.98
C THR A 98 1.06 5.10 -5.63
N GLY A 99 0.16 4.14 -5.60
CA GLY A 99 -0.08 3.29 -4.46
C GLY A 99 0.35 1.85 -4.70
N LEU A 100 0.54 1.11 -3.64
CA LEU A 100 0.94 -0.30 -3.71
C LEU A 100 -0.15 -1.15 -4.38
N ALA A 101 -1.44 -0.89 -4.07
CA ALA A 101 -2.56 -1.60 -4.70
C ALA A 101 -2.72 -1.18 -6.17
N GLU A 102 -2.68 0.11 -6.48
CA GLU A 102 -2.75 0.60 -7.86
C GLU A 102 -1.68 -0.02 -8.74
N ALA A 103 -0.42 0.02 -8.31
CA ALA A 103 0.69 -0.56 -9.05
C ALA A 103 0.49 -2.08 -9.27
N SER A 104 -0.02 -2.78 -8.27
CA SER A 104 -0.34 -4.21 -8.36
C SER A 104 -1.49 -4.48 -9.33
N PHE A 105 -2.54 -3.65 -9.33
CA PHE A 105 -3.67 -3.82 -10.27
C PHE A 105 -3.24 -3.56 -11.72
N ILE A 106 -2.43 -2.52 -11.96
CA ILE A 106 -1.87 -2.22 -13.28
C ILE A 106 -1.04 -3.41 -13.78
N GLU A 107 -0.15 -3.94 -12.96
CA GLU A 107 0.71 -5.05 -13.37
C GLU A 107 -0.10 -6.33 -13.58
N ALA A 108 -0.98 -6.68 -12.65
CA ALA A 108 -1.81 -7.88 -12.76
C ALA A 108 -2.73 -7.84 -14.00
N ALA A 109 -3.32 -6.69 -14.32
CA ALA A 109 -4.18 -6.52 -15.47
C ALA A 109 -3.46 -6.71 -16.83
N ARG A 110 -2.14 -6.55 -16.88
CA ARG A 110 -1.34 -6.86 -18.09
C ARG A 110 -1.34 -8.34 -18.42
N HIS A 111 -1.55 -9.19 -17.44
CA HIS A 111 -1.61 -10.65 -17.59
C HIS A 111 -3.03 -11.17 -17.76
N GLY A 112 -4.04 -10.31 -17.77
CA GLY A 112 -5.46 -10.66 -17.92
C GLY A 112 -6.27 -10.36 -16.66
N ARG A 113 -7.33 -11.17 -16.45
CA ARG A 113 -8.14 -11.04 -15.22
C ARG A 113 -7.34 -11.51 -14.02
N PHE A 114 -7.48 -10.80 -12.91
CA PHE A 114 -6.77 -11.11 -11.67
C PHE A 114 -7.73 -11.19 -10.48
N ALA A 115 -7.30 -11.87 -9.44
CA ALA A 115 -7.98 -11.90 -8.15
C ALA A 115 -7.06 -11.38 -7.05
N ILE A 116 -7.65 -10.94 -5.94
CA ILE A 116 -6.94 -10.47 -4.77
C ILE A 116 -7.15 -11.47 -3.63
N VAL A 117 -6.04 -11.89 -3.00
CA VAL A 117 -6.06 -12.63 -1.74
C VAL A 117 -5.39 -11.79 -0.67
N THR A 118 -6.09 -11.53 0.43
CA THR A 118 -5.57 -10.66 1.50
C THR A 118 -6.10 -11.06 2.87
N GLY A 119 -5.42 -10.60 3.92
CA GLY A 119 -5.88 -10.76 5.30
C GLY A 119 -6.83 -9.65 5.74
N GLY A 120 -7.78 -10.00 6.61
CA GLY A 120 -8.75 -9.08 7.19
C GLY A 120 -10.01 -8.91 6.33
N GLU A 121 -11.12 -9.48 6.80
CA GLU A 121 -12.38 -9.58 6.05
C GLU A 121 -12.93 -8.22 5.59
N ARG A 122 -12.69 -7.15 6.35
CA ARG A 122 -13.16 -5.80 6.02
C ARG A 122 -12.50 -5.19 4.79
N TRP A 123 -11.37 -5.75 4.34
CA TRP A 123 -10.68 -5.28 3.14
C TRP A 123 -11.42 -5.60 1.84
N GLY A 124 -12.24 -6.63 1.80
CA GLY A 124 -12.98 -7.02 0.58
C GLY A 124 -13.72 -5.84 -0.07
N PRO A 125 -14.72 -5.24 0.60
CA PRO A 125 -15.47 -4.11 0.03
C PRO A 125 -14.61 -2.86 -0.20
N MET A 126 -13.58 -2.62 0.62
CA MET A 126 -12.67 -1.48 0.46
C MET A 126 -11.83 -1.60 -0.82
N LEU A 127 -11.28 -2.76 -1.10
CA LEU A 127 -10.50 -3.04 -2.30
C LEU A 127 -11.38 -3.10 -3.55
N GLN A 128 -12.61 -3.60 -3.45
CA GLN A 128 -13.58 -3.57 -4.55
C GLN A 128 -13.86 -2.12 -4.98
N ARG A 129 -14.11 -1.23 -4.02
CA ARG A 129 -14.32 0.21 -4.28
C ARG A 129 -13.07 0.85 -4.88
N LEU A 130 -11.89 0.52 -4.37
CA LEU A 130 -10.64 1.05 -4.91
C LEU A 130 -10.42 0.60 -6.36
N ALA A 131 -10.64 -0.68 -6.67
CA ALA A 131 -10.53 -1.18 -8.04
C ALA A 131 -11.48 -0.48 -9.01
N GLN A 132 -12.71 -0.16 -8.56
CA GLN A 132 -13.64 0.64 -9.33
C GLN A 132 -13.14 2.07 -9.57
N ALA A 133 -12.67 2.73 -8.50
CA ALA A 133 -12.15 4.10 -8.59
C ALA A 133 -10.93 4.24 -9.48
N LEU A 134 -10.11 3.19 -9.55
CA LEU A 134 -8.90 3.11 -10.41
C LEU A 134 -9.17 2.58 -11.83
N GLY A 135 -10.43 2.22 -12.15
CA GLY A 135 -10.79 1.72 -13.49
C GLY A 135 -10.45 0.24 -13.75
N HIS A 136 -10.09 -0.52 -12.71
CA HIS A 136 -9.69 -1.94 -12.84
C HIS A 136 -10.81 -2.95 -12.50
N ALA A 137 -12.04 -2.49 -12.23
CA ALA A 137 -13.15 -3.38 -11.88
C ALA A 137 -13.43 -4.46 -12.94
N HIS A 138 -13.24 -4.14 -14.22
CA HIS A 138 -13.45 -5.08 -15.34
C HIS A 138 -12.45 -6.24 -15.37
N ALA A 139 -11.23 -6.02 -14.88
CA ALA A 139 -10.17 -7.01 -14.81
C ALA A 139 -10.19 -7.79 -13.49
N LEU A 140 -10.84 -7.27 -12.45
CA LEU A 140 -10.92 -7.92 -11.14
C LEU A 140 -11.92 -9.09 -11.18
N ALA A 141 -11.41 -10.32 -11.04
CA ALA A 141 -12.21 -11.54 -11.02
C ALA A 141 -12.90 -11.76 -9.67
N GLY A 142 -12.23 -11.40 -8.57
CA GLY A 142 -12.76 -11.54 -7.22
C GLY A 142 -11.77 -11.11 -6.15
N ILE A 143 -12.26 -11.02 -4.93
CA ILE A 143 -11.45 -10.76 -3.74
C ILE A 143 -11.76 -11.84 -2.71
N HIS A 144 -10.74 -12.55 -2.29
CA HIS A 144 -10.81 -13.52 -1.21
C HIS A 144 -10.08 -12.96 0.02
N THR A 145 -10.77 -12.90 1.14
CA THR A 145 -10.21 -12.42 2.40
C THR A 145 -10.11 -13.57 3.40
N VAL A 146 -8.98 -13.65 4.11
CA VAL A 146 -8.82 -14.58 5.23
C VAL A 146 -9.03 -13.85 6.55
N ALA A 147 -9.53 -14.56 7.57
CA ALA A 147 -9.87 -13.98 8.86
C ALA A 147 -8.69 -13.29 9.58
N PRO A 148 -7.45 -13.81 9.59
CA PRO A 148 -6.34 -13.13 10.22
C PRO A 148 -6.09 -11.75 9.60
N THR A 149 -5.87 -10.76 10.47
CA THR A 149 -5.49 -9.42 10.05
C THR A 149 -4.08 -9.39 9.46
N GLY A 150 -3.73 -8.34 8.72
CA GLY A 150 -2.37 -8.16 8.22
C GLY A 150 -1.31 -8.17 9.32
N ALA A 151 -1.63 -7.69 10.52
CA ALA A 151 -0.75 -7.76 11.69
C ALA A 151 -0.46 -9.20 12.13
N GLN A 152 -1.52 -10.03 12.18
CA GLN A 152 -1.39 -11.44 12.55
C GLN A 152 -0.63 -12.24 11.48
N LEU A 153 -0.90 -11.98 10.21
CA LEU A 153 -0.15 -12.59 9.10
C LEU A 153 1.33 -12.19 9.11
N ALA A 154 1.64 -10.93 9.43
CA ALA A 154 3.01 -10.45 9.52
C ALA A 154 3.79 -11.04 10.70
N ALA A 155 3.11 -11.49 11.76
CA ALA A 155 3.72 -12.12 12.93
C ALA A 155 4.26 -13.53 12.63
N ASP A 156 3.66 -14.25 11.66
CA ASP A 156 4.09 -15.58 11.21
C ASP A 156 4.03 -15.64 9.66
N PRO A 157 5.09 -15.24 8.98
CA PRO A 157 5.13 -15.20 7.51
C PRO A 157 5.01 -16.59 6.85
N GLU A 158 5.42 -17.67 7.52
CA GLU A 158 5.34 -19.01 6.97
C GLU A 158 3.92 -19.55 7.02
N ALA A 159 3.26 -19.45 8.16
CA ALA A 159 1.83 -19.78 8.29
C ALA A 159 0.96 -18.88 7.38
N ALA A 160 1.29 -17.60 7.27
CA ALA A 160 0.61 -16.67 6.38
C ALA A 160 0.71 -17.12 4.91
N ARG A 161 1.89 -17.51 4.46
CA ARG A 161 2.10 -18.01 3.09
C ARG A 161 1.28 -19.27 2.82
N ALA A 162 1.28 -20.22 3.74
CA ALA A 162 0.50 -21.45 3.61
C ALA A 162 -1.01 -21.16 3.55
N LEU A 163 -1.52 -20.29 4.43
CA LEU A 163 -2.93 -19.91 4.46
C LEU A 163 -3.37 -19.18 3.18
N LEU A 164 -2.59 -18.22 2.72
CA LEU A 164 -2.88 -17.45 1.51
C LEU A 164 -2.78 -18.34 0.26
N ALA A 165 -1.81 -19.27 0.19
CA ALA A 165 -1.71 -20.22 -0.91
C ALA A 165 -2.91 -21.18 -0.99
N LEU A 166 -3.39 -21.69 0.15
CA LEU A 166 -4.61 -22.50 0.20
C LEU A 166 -5.84 -21.71 -0.28
N SER A 167 -5.86 -20.41 -0.05
CA SER A 167 -6.98 -19.55 -0.46
C SER A 167 -7.08 -19.39 -1.98
N LEU A 168 -6.00 -19.63 -2.73
CA LEU A 168 -6.00 -19.55 -4.21
C LEU A 168 -6.88 -20.62 -4.87
N ILE A 169 -7.17 -21.73 -4.19
CA ILE A 169 -8.06 -22.77 -4.73
C ILE A 169 -9.54 -22.37 -4.74
N HIS A 170 -9.90 -21.25 -4.11
CA HIS A 170 -11.27 -20.73 -4.03
C HIS A 170 -11.57 -19.58 -5.00
N ILE A 171 -10.63 -19.28 -5.92
CA ILE A 171 -10.75 -18.14 -6.85
C ILE A 171 -10.96 -18.59 -8.29
#